data_52ce5f46f52bee3b492f3399e5b88e5e
#
_entry.id   52ce5f46f52bee3b492f3399e5b88e5e
#
_cell.length_a   1.000
_cell.length_b   1.000
_cell.length_c   1.000
_cell.angle_alpha   90.00
_cell.angle_beta   90.00
_cell.angle_gamma   90.00
#
_symmetry.space_group_name_H-M   'P 1'
#
loop_
_entity.id
_entity.type
_entity.pdbx_description
1 polymer ?
#
loop_
_entity_poly.entity_id
_entity_poly.type
_entity_poly.pdbx_seq_one_letter_code
_entity_poly.pdbx_strand_id
1 'polypeptide(L)'
;MSIQNEILNAIASRRSCRAYKPEQITAEELEAVTTAGTWAATAMGRQSPVMVAVQDKETLAELSRLNAAVMGTKSDPFYGAPTAVLVLGEKNNPNGVQDASLVMGNLLLAASGIGLGSCWINRCLLYTS
;
A
#
# COMPACT_ATOMS: atom_id res chain seq x y z
N MET A 1 17.05 12.59 27.42
CA MET A 1 16.15 13.15 26.40
C MET A 1 16.17 12.30 25.14
N SER A 2 15.02 11.99 24.63
CA SER A 2 14.92 11.25 23.38
C SER A 2 15.09 12.20 22.18
N ILE A 3 15.67 11.70 21.12
CA ILE A 3 15.77 12.43 19.86
C ILE A 3 14.37 12.47 19.21
N GLN A 4 13.96 13.65 18.75
CA GLN A 4 12.68 13.85 18.09
C GLN A 4 12.89 14.71 16.85
N ASN A 5 12.19 14.37 15.76
CA ASN A 5 12.12 15.17 14.55
C ASN A 5 10.84 14.77 13.77
N GLU A 6 10.57 15.48 12.70
CA GLU A 6 9.36 15.22 11.90
C GLU A 6 9.28 13.78 11.39
N ILE A 7 10.40 13.21 10.98
CA ILE A 7 10.47 11.83 10.44
C ILE A 7 10.10 10.83 11.53
N LEU A 8 10.75 10.92 12.69
CA LEU A 8 10.50 10.00 13.80
C LEU A 8 9.06 10.12 14.32
N ASN A 9 8.55 11.35 14.37
CA ASN A 9 7.18 11.61 14.81
C ASN A 9 6.17 11.02 13.81
N ALA A 10 6.41 11.16 12.51
CA ALA A 10 5.56 10.57 11.48
C ALA A 10 5.52 9.04 11.57
N ILE A 11 6.68 8.43 11.76
CA ILE A 11 6.79 6.98 11.94
C ILE A 11 6.00 6.53 13.18
N ALA A 12 6.15 7.23 14.30
CA ALA A 12 5.52 6.87 15.56
C ALA A 12 4.00 7.10 15.57
N SER A 13 3.51 8.08 14.82
CA SER A 13 2.09 8.48 14.81
C SER A 13 1.23 7.73 13.80
N ARG A 14 1.84 7.13 12.77
CA ARG A 14 1.09 6.41 11.73
C ARG A 14 0.28 5.26 12.33
N ARG A 15 -0.94 5.10 11.87
CA ARG A 15 -1.82 3.97 12.24
C ARG A 15 -2.50 3.40 11.00
N SER A 16 -2.81 2.12 11.05
CA SER A 16 -3.67 1.50 10.04
C SER A 16 -5.09 2.05 10.16
N CYS A 17 -5.65 2.46 9.03
CA CYS A 17 -7.00 3.00 8.93
C CYS A 17 -7.90 1.98 8.24
N ARG A 18 -9.07 1.71 8.82
CA ARG A 18 -10.04 0.73 8.30
C ARG A 18 -11.44 1.30 8.13
N ALA A 19 -11.51 2.61 7.94
CA ALA A 19 -12.75 3.32 7.59
C ALA A 19 -12.36 4.51 6.73
N TYR A 20 -12.93 4.60 5.54
CA TYR A 20 -12.53 5.60 4.55
C TYR A 20 -13.74 6.42 4.08
N LYS A 21 -13.46 7.67 3.72
CA LYS A 21 -14.45 8.52 3.04
C LYS A 21 -14.65 8.02 1.60
N PRO A 22 -15.85 8.21 1.03
CA PRO A 22 -16.11 7.81 -0.36
C PRO A 22 -15.39 8.69 -1.39
N GLU A 23 -14.93 9.86 -0.99
CA GLU A 23 -14.25 10.81 -1.86
C GLU A 23 -12.90 10.25 -2.34
N GLN A 24 -12.65 10.38 -3.65
CA GLN A 24 -11.38 9.94 -4.22
C GLN A 24 -10.27 10.91 -3.85
N ILE A 25 -9.07 10.37 -3.66
CA ILE A 25 -7.87 11.19 -3.51
C ILE A 25 -7.55 11.92 -4.82
N THR A 26 -6.83 13.02 -4.72
CA THR A 26 -6.42 13.77 -5.91
C THR A 26 -5.28 13.04 -6.64
N ALA A 27 -5.12 13.37 -7.93
CA ALA A 27 -4.00 12.84 -8.70
C ALA A 27 -2.65 13.23 -8.09
N GLU A 28 -2.55 14.44 -7.53
CA GLU A 28 -1.34 14.92 -6.86
C GLU A 28 -1.03 14.12 -5.60
N GLU A 29 -2.06 13.80 -4.81
CA GLU A 29 -1.90 12.95 -3.62
C GLU A 29 -1.45 11.55 -3.98
N LEU A 30 -2.05 10.95 -5.00
CA LEU A 30 -1.65 9.63 -5.49
C LEU A 30 -0.20 9.63 -5.97
N GLU A 31 0.19 10.65 -6.74
CA GLU A 31 1.56 10.80 -7.23
C GLU A 31 2.56 10.93 -6.08
N ALA A 32 2.26 11.72 -5.07
CA ALA A 32 3.12 11.89 -3.89
C ALA A 32 3.36 10.55 -3.18
N VAL A 33 2.31 9.78 -2.98
CA VAL A 33 2.39 8.48 -2.31
C VAL A 33 3.18 7.47 -3.14
N THR A 34 2.86 7.33 -4.42
CA THR A 34 3.54 6.36 -5.30
C THR A 34 5.00 6.74 -5.54
N THR A 35 5.31 8.03 -5.67
CA THR A 35 6.69 8.50 -5.77
C THR A 35 7.50 8.12 -4.53
N ALA A 36 6.92 8.27 -3.34
CA ALA A 36 7.59 7.83 -2.10
C ALA A 36 7.90 6.33 -2.13
N GLY A 37 7.02 5.52 -2.72
CA GLY A 37 7.27 4.10 -2.92
C GLY A 37 8.49 3.81 -3.78
N THR A 38 8.74 4.62 -4.80
CA THR A 38 9.92 4.46 -5.67
C THR A 38 11.24 4.73 -4.97
N TRP A 39 11.22 5.42 -3.84
CA TRP A 39 12.41 5.74 -3.05
C TRP A 39 12.74 4.69 -1.99
N ALA A 40 11.98 3.62 -1.90
CA ALA A 40 12.27 2.55 -0.96
C ALA A 40 13.61 1.89 -1.30
N ALA A 41 14.32 1.49 -0.26
CA ALA A 41 15.53 0.70 -0.42
C ALA A 41 15.19 -0.67 -1.01
N THR A 42 16.01 -1.16 -1.92
CA THR A 42 15.87 -2.50 -2.50
C THR A 42 17.20 -3.22 -2.51
N ALA A 43 17.18 -4.55 -2.51
CA ALA A 43 18.39 -5.35 -2.55
C ALA A 43 19.19 -5.01 -3.82
N MET A 44 20.47 -4.68 -3.64
CA MET A 44 21.40 -4.30 -4.71
C MET A 44 20.92 -3.12 -5.56
N GLY A 45 19.99 -2.30 -5.05
CA GLY A 45 19.47 -1.14 -5.76
C GLY A 45 18.70 -1.46 -7.03
N ARG A 46 18.14 -2.66 -7.15
CA ARG A 46 17.46 -3.11 -8.38
C ARG A 46 16.15 -2.39 -8.66
N GLN A 47 15.48 -1.90 -7.62
CA GLN A 47 14.17 -1.22 -7.74
C GLN A 47 13.15 -2.02 -8.57
N SER A 48 13.14 -3.35 -8.36
CA SER A 48 12.30 -4.26 -9.13
C SER A 48 10.80 -4.25 -8.79
N PRO A 49 10.35 -3.86 -7.58
CA PRO A 49 8.91 -3.82 -7.31
C PRO A 49 8.16 -2.88 -8.24
N VAL A 50 6.96 -3.29 -8.60
CA VAL A 50 6.05 -2.51 -9.46
C VAL A 50 4.81 -2.16 -8.67
N MET A 51 4.35 -0.92 -8.78
CA MET A 51 3.12 -0.46 -8.16
C MET A 51 2.04 -0.30 -9.23
N VAL A 52 0.84 -0.79 -8.94
CA VAL A 52 -0.33 -0.61 -9.80
C VAL A 52 -1.42 0.05 -8.96
N ALA A 53 -1.75 1.30 -9.27
CA ALA A 53 -2.84 2.01 -8.60
C ALA A 53 -4.16 1.71 -9.32
N VAL A 54 -5.17 1.33 -8.56
CA VAL A 54 -6.49 0.97 -9.08
C VAL A 54 -7.52 1.89 -8.44
N GLN A 55 -8.21 2.65 -9.28
CA GLN A 55 -9.26 3.60 -8.88
C GLN A 55 -10.59 3.35 -9.60
N ASP A 56 -10.59 2.52 -10.62
CA ASP A 56 -11.81 2.14 -11.32
C ASP A 56 -12.73 1.34 -10.40
N LYS A 57 -13.98 1.77 -10.27
CA LYS A 57 -14.92 1.18 -9.31
C LYS A 57 -15.23 -0.29 -9.60
N GLU A 58 -15.37 -0.65 -10.86
CA GLU A 58 -15.65 -2.04 -11.24
C GLU A 58 -14.47 -2.95 -10.95
N THR A 59 -13.27 -2.49 -11.28
CA THR A 59 -12.02 -3.22 -10.99
C THR A 59 -11.81 -3.37 -9.50
N LEU A 60 -12.02 -2.31 -8.71
CA LEU A 60 -11.94 -2.37 -7.25
C LEU A 60 -12.93 -3.38 -6.66
N ALA A 61 -14.17 -3.38 -7.16
CA ALA A 61 -15.20 -4.32 -6.70
C ALA A 61 -14.78 -5.76 -6.98
N GLU A 62 -14.20 -6.03 -8.14
CA GLU A 62 -13.72 -7.37 -8.48
C GLU A 62 -12.53 -7.79 -7.62
N LEU A 63 -11.58 -6.89 -7.39
CA LEU A 63 -10.44 -7.15 -6.50
C LEU A 63 -10.92 -7.41 -5.07
N SER A 64 -11.88 -6.63 -4.59
CA SER A 64 -12.49 -6.83 -3.27
C SER A 64 -13.13 -8.20 -3.17
N ARG A 65 -13.91 -8.61 -4.18
CA ARG A 65 -14.55 -9.91 -4.24
C ARG A 65 -13.52 -11.04 -4.20
N LEU A 66 -12.46 -10.95 -4.97
CA LEU A 66 -11.39 -11.96 -5.01
C LEU A 66 -10.67 -12.06 -3.67
N ASN A 67 -10.36 -10.93 -3.06
CA ASN A 67 -9.71 -10.90 -1.74
C ASN A 67 -10.64 -11.46 -0.64
N ALA A 68 -11.92 -11.14 -0.69
CA ALA A 68 -12.91 -11.66 0.24
C ALA A 68 -13.04 -13.18 0.11
N ALA A 69 -13.02 -13.71 -1.11
CA ALA A 69 -13.08 -15.14 -1.37
C ALA A 69 -11.90 -15.89 -0.73
N VAL A 70 -10.69 -15.33 -0.79
CA VAL A 70 -9.50 -15.89 -0.14
C VAL A 70 -9.68 -15.94 1.38
N MET A 71 -10.32 -14.93 1.96
CA MET A 71 -10.61 -14.90 3.40
C MET A 71 -11.77 -15.81 3.81
N GLY A 72 -12.54 -16.32 2.86
CA GLY A 72 -13.75 -17.05 3.15
C GLY A 72 -14.89 -16.16 3.69
N THR A 73 -14.92 -14.90 3.29
CA THR A 73 -15.91 -13.92 3.73
C THR A 73 -16.54 -13.19 2.54
N LYS A 74 -17.66 -12.51 2.80
CA LYS A 74 -18.32 -11.63 1.82
C LYS A 74 -18.14 -10.15 2.15
N SER A 75 -17.46 -9.83 3.23
CA SER A 75 -17.17 -8.44 3.60
C SER A 75 -16.14 -7.81 2.65
N ASP A 76 -16.14 -6.48 2.58
CA ASP A 76 -15.14 -5.75 1.78
C ASP A 76 -13.81 -5.66 2.54
N PRO A 77 -12.77 -6.38 2.09
CA PRO A 77 -11.46 -6.31 2.75
C PRO A 77 -10.75 -4.98 2.53
N PHE A 78 -11.25 -4.13 1.63
CA PHE A 78 -10.70 -2.79 1.39
C PHE A 78 -11.40 -1.70 2.20
N TYR A 79 -12.37 -2.06 3.04
CA TYR A 79 -13.07 -1.13 3.93
C TYR A 79 -13.67 0.10 3.22
N GLY A 80 -14.09 -0.07 1.96
CA GLY A 80 -14.65 1.01 1.17
C GLY A 80 -13.64 2.01 0.61
N ALA A 81 -12.35 1.70 0.64
CA ALA A 81 -11.32 2.61 0.11
C ALA A 81 -11.51 2.82 -1.40
N PRO A 82 -11.48 4.08 -1.87
CA PRO A 82 -11.67 4.38 -3.29
C PRO A 82 -10.42 4.15 -4.15
N THR A 83 -9.28 3.90 -3.53
CA THR A 83 -8.02 3.58 -4.22
C THR A 83 -7.36 2.38 -3.57
N ALA A 84 -6.93 1.43 -4.37
CA ALA A 84 -6.04 0.34 -3.95
C ALA A 84 -4.72 0.43 -4.72
N VAL A 85 -3.61 0.19 -4.04
CA VAL A 85 -2.30 0.10 -4.69
C VAL A 85 -1.79 -1.32 -4.51
N LEU A 86 -1.58 -2.00 -5.63
CA LEU A 86 -0.97 -3.33 -5.66
C LEU A 86 0.54 -3.14 -5.74
N VAL A 87 1.27 -3.77 -4.82
CA VAL A 87 2.73 -3.76 -4.85
C VAL A 87 3.20 -5.15 -5.22
N LEU A 88 3.82 -5.27 -6.38
CA LEU A 88 4.22 -6.55 -6.97
C LEU A 88 5.72 -6.73 -6.83
N GLY A 89 6.13 -7.82 -6.20
CA GLY A 89 7.52 -8.23 -6.14
C GLY A 89 7.89 -9.10 -7.33
N GLU A 90 9.15 -9.06 -7.74
CA GLU A 90 9.66 -9.87 -8.82
C GLU A 90 9.72 -11.36 -8.39
N LYS A 91 9.07 -12.22 -9.15
CA LYS A 91 8.89 -13.64 -8.80
C LYS A 91 10.20 -14.39 -8.57
N ASN A 92 11.18 -14.18 -9.43
CA ASN A 92 12.46 -14.91 -9.40
C ASN A 92 13.54 -14.20 -8.59
N ASN A 93 13.19 -13.11 -7.89
CA ASN A 93 14.11 -12.38 -7.03
C ASN A 93 14.01 -12.93 -5.61
N PRO A 94 15.10 -13.47 -5.03
CA PRO A 94 15.05 -14.00 -3.65
C PRO A 94 14.69 -12.93 -2.62
N ASN A 95 14.85 -11.65 -2.94
CA ASN A 95 14.49 -10.52 -2.09
C ASN A 95 13.18 -9.85 -2.51
N GLY A 96 12.41 -10.46 -3.41
CA GLY A 96 11.22 -9.84 -3.98
C GLY A 96 10.18 -9.43 -2.95
N VAL A 97 9.91 -10.29 -1.96
CA VAL A 97 8.94 -9.99 -0.90
C VAL A 97 9.46 -8.87 0.01
N GLN A 98 10.72 -8.91 0.39
CA GLN A 98 11.33 -7.90 1.24
C GLN A 98 11.33 -6.54 0.55
N ASP A 99 11.75 -6.48 -0.71
CA ASP A 99 11.77 -5.25 -1.50
C ASP A 99 10.36 -4.66 -1.64
N ALA A 100 9.37 -5.48 -1.99
CA ALA A 100 7.98 -5.04 -2.08
C ALA A 100 7.44 -4.56 -0.73
N SER A 101 7.83 -5.21 0.36
CA SER A 101 7.41 -4.81 1.71
C SER A 101 7.97 -3.45 2.10
N LEU A 102 9.21 -3.14 1.72
CA LEU A 102 9.79 -1.82 1.96
C LEU A 102 9.08 -0.73 1.15
N VAL A 103 8.72 -1.03 -0.10
CA VAL A 103 7.88 -0.12 -0.90
C VAL A 103 6.56 0.13 -0.18
N MET A 104 5.91 -0.92 0.29
CA MET A 104 4.65 -0.81 1.04
C MET A 104 4.81 0.09 2.27
N GLY A 105 5.89 -0.07 3.04
CA GLY A 105 6.17 0.77 4.20
C GLY A 105 6.26 2.25 3.83
N ASN A 106 6.93 2.58 2.74
CA ASN A 106 7.02 3.96 2.26
C ASN A 106 5.65 4.52 1.85
N LEU A 107 4.81 3.70 1.18
CA LEU A 107 3.46 4.13 0.80
C LEU A 107 2.62 4.47 2.03
N LEU A 108 2.65 3.60 3.04
CA LEU A 108 1.89 3.80 4.28
C LEU A 108 2.33 5.07 5.01
N LEU A 109 3.63 5.27 5.11
CA LEU A 109 4.18 6.44 5.81
C LEU A 109 3.89 7.73 5.04
N ALA A 110 4.07 7.73 3.72
CA ALA A 110 3.80 8.91 2.88
C ALA A 110 2.31 9.30 2.94
N ALA A 111 1.41 8.32 2.85
CA ALA A 111 -0.02 8.58 2.96
C ALA A 111 -0.34 9.27 4.29
N SER A 112 0.16 8.74 5.39
CA SER A 112 -0.01 9.36 6.71
C SER A 112 0.54 10.78 6.75
N GLY A 113 1.71 10.99 6.15
CA GLY A 113 2.37 12.30 6.14
C GLY A 113 1.60 13.39 5.42
N ILE A 114 0.73 13.04 4.48
CA ILE A 114 -0.11 14.00 3.76
C ILE A 114 -1.58 13.94 4.17
N GLY A 115 -1.88 13.30 5.30
CA GLY A 115 -3.22 13.29 5.89
C GLY A 115 -4.16 12.25 5.31
N LEU A 116 -3.65 11.22 4.62
CA LEU A 116 -4.45 10.13 4.10
C LEU A 116 -4.39 8.91 5.01
N GLY A 117 -5.53 8.22 5.15
CA GLY A 117 -5.58 6.92 5.80
C GLY A 117 -5.11 5.82 4.85
N SER A 118 -4.47 4.80 5.39
CA SER A 118 -4.06 3.63 4.61
C SER A 118 -3.97 2.38 5.47
N CYS A 119 -3.98 1.22 4.83
CA CYS A 119 -3.87 -0.07 5.51
C CYS A 119 -3.26 -1.11 4.55
N TRP A 120 -2.34 -1.91 5.05
CA TRP A 120 -1.80 -3.04 4.30
C TRP A 120 -2.72 -4.25 4.46
N ILE A 121 -3.28 -4.74 3.36
CA ILE A 121 -4.23 -5.87 3.37
C ILE A 121 -3.49 -7.23 3.40
N ASN A 122 -2.32 -7.30 2.80
CA ASN A 122 -1.41 -8.46 2.88
C ASN A 122 -2.03 -9.79 2.44
N ARG A 123 -2.64 -9.82 1.25
CA ARG A 123 -3.21 -11.06 0.68
C ARG A 123 -2.56 -11.49 -0.62
N CYS A 124 -1.58 -10.74 -1.10
CA CYS A 124 -0.95 -10.99 -2.39
C CYS A 124 -0.15 -12.30 -2.43
N LEU A 125 0.41 -12.74 -1.32
CA LEU A 125 1.21 -13.97 -1.27
C LEU A 125 0.42 -15.23 -1.65
N LEU A 126 -0.90 -15.14 -1.60
CA LEU A 126 -1.78 -16.27 -1.91
C LEU A 126 -2.05 -16.42 -3.41
N TYR A 127 -1.64 -15.44 -4.22
CA TYR A 127 -1.86 -15.42 -5.68
C TYR A 127 -0.62 -15.72 -6.50
N THR A 128 0.52 -15.98 -5.86
CA THR A 128 1.80 -16.13 -6.54
C THR A 128 2.15 -17.57 -6.88
N SER A 129 1.28 -18.47 -6.59
CA SER A 129 1.47 -19.89 -6.91
C SER A 129 1.21 -20.17 -8.40
#